data_90d36990a4c688639e2209a2ddddc0a3
#
_entry.id   90d36990a4c688639e2209a2ddddc0a3
#
_cell.length_a   1.000
_cell.length_b   1.000
_cell.length_c   1.000
_cell.angle_alpha   90.00
_cell.angle_beta   90.00
_cell.angle_gamma   90.00
#
_symmetry.space_group_name_H-M   'P 1'
#
loop_
_entity.id
_entity.type
_entity.pdbx_description
1 polymer ?
#
loop_
_entity_poly.entity_id
_entity_poly.type
_entity_poly.pdbx_seq_one_letter_code
_entity_poly.pdbx_strand_id
1 'polypeptide(L)'
;SDQVSNNETCGYDMANFATNSQQASKSDFNYLIANKLPLWCISLIATKLNAGKLDKTNQAPFLYSLITNSQIAQFNQLDSVFKIDPIDSSSTTPTSNLSNPYQIVYRIENLSQKNPEQAYTELSTANVDRGTKQYLYNVVAADLASHQSFDLAAKAIQQGNSQYLSDDENEWRVRTYLAKNDWQNVLSSIKNMPNKLQNKNSWLYWKAYAAGKLGQKTTAQATLQKIPVDYSYYSLLAQAELNAPLNPSFHAEQGSIADMQYANDTQMSFAWYKNGKQLNNNTLVRLATQNLYYIISQSNDRDVATISRNAFNLGWNEMGIYAATKL
;
A
#
# COMPACT_ATOMS: atom_id res chain seq x y z
N SER A 1 -12.24 -26.18 -9.33
CA SER A 1 -10.90 -26.82 -9.48
C SER A 1 -10.08 -26.18 -10.58
N ASP A 2 -10.71 -25.77 -11.70
CA ASP A 2 -9.99 -25.22 -12.87
C ASP A 2 -9.40 -23.81 -12.67
N GLN A 3 -9.89 -23.05 -11.71
CA GLN A 3 -9.36 -21.73 -11.40
C GLN A 3 -8.06 -21.75 -10.58
N VAL A 4 -7.88 -22.74 -9.70
CA VAL A 4 -6.66 -22.88 -8.92
C VAL A 4 -5.51 -23.28 -9.82
N SER A 5 -5.73 -24.19 -10.79
CA SER A 5 -4.69 -24.61 -11.74
C SER A 5 -4.23 -23.50 -12.67
N ASN A 6 -5.13 -22.68 -13.23
CA ASN A 6 -4.78 -21.57 -14.11
C ASN A 6 -3.98 -20.49 -13.39
N ASN A 7 -4.19 -20.33 -12.13
CA ASN A 7 -3.55 -19.32 -11.30
C ASN A 7 -2.18 -19.77 -10.77
N GLU A 8 -2.06 -21.05 -10.45
CA GLU A 8 -0.77 -21.68 -10.19
C GLU A 8 0.10 -21.61 -11.45
N THR A 9 -0.48 -21.84 -12.63
CA THR A 9 0.23 -21.75 -13.90
C THR A 9 0.71 -20.33 -14.17
N CYS A 10 -0.10 -19.31 -13.97
CA CYS A 10 0.34 -17.91 -14.12
C CYS A 10 1.45 -17.56 -13.12
N GLY A 11 1.35 -18.00 -11.86
CA GLY A 11 2.38 -17.81 -10.84
C GLY A 11 3.66 -18.57 -11.17
N TYR A 12 3.55 -19.79 -11.66
CA TYR A 12 4.67 -20.63 -12.06
C TYR A 12 5.38 -20.07 -13.30
N ASP A 13 4.64 -19.70 -14.33
CA ASP A 13 5.19 -19.12 -15.55
C ASP A 13 5.87 -17.78 -15.28
N MET A 14 5.31 -16.96 -14.37
CA MET A 14 5.96 -15.74 -13.92
C MET A 14 7.25 -16.00 -13.14
N ALA A 15 7.27 -17.02 -12.29
CA ALA A 15 8.46 -17.42 -11.56
C ALA A 15 9.54 -17.96 -12.51
N ASN A 16 9.17 -18.81 -13.48
CA ASN A 16 10.06 -19.31 -14.51
C ASN A 16 10.56 -18.21 -15.44
N PHE A 17 9.69 -17.30 -15.84
CA PHE A 17 10.04 -16.14 -16.62
C PHE A 17 11.04 -15.25 -15.87
N ALA A 18 10.83 -15.07 -14.56
CA ALA A 18 11.72 -14.31 -13.68
C ALA A 18 13.09 -14.97 -13.46
N THR A 19 13.15 -16.29 -13.47
CA THR A 19 14.38 -17.05 -13.16
C THR A 19 15.18 -17.48 -14.38
N ASN A 20 14.54 -17.73 -15.53
CA ASN A 20 15.17 -18.39 -16.68
C ASN A 20 15.37 -17.49 -17.90
N SER A 21 14.77 -16.31 -17.97
CA SER A 21 14.93 -15.45 -19.13
C SER A 21 15.94 -14.34 -18.91
N GLN A 22 17.06 -14.44 -19.57
CA GLN A 22 17.99 -13.32 -19.70
C GLN A 22 17.44 -12.21 -20.60
N GLN A 23 16.43 -12.49 -21.42
CA GLN A 23 15.67 -11.54 -22.24
C GLN A 23 14.30 -12.12 -22.56
N ALA A 24 13.23 -11.35 -22.29
CA ALA A 24 11.91 -11.68 -22.81
C ALA A 24 11.91 -11.55 -24.34
N SER A 25 11.73 -12.67 -25.00
CA SER A 25 11.66 -12.72 -26.46
C SER A 25 10.19 -12.65 -26.92
N LYS A 26 9.99 -12.32 -28.22
CA LYS A 26 8.67 -12.44 -28.85
C LYS A 26 8.09 -13.86 -28.73
N SER A 27 8.97 -14.89 -28.69
CA SER A 27 8.55 -16.28 -28.55
C SER A 27 7.98 -16.56 -27.17
N ASP A 28 8.51 -15.95 -26.10
CA ASP A 28 8.02 -16.15 -24.75
C ASP A 28 6.65 -15.53 -24.57
N PHE A 29 6.41 -14.36 -25.15
CA PHE A 29 5.10 -13.73 -25.14
C PHE A 29 4.08 -14.50 -25.99
N ASN A 30 4.49 -15.01 -27.15
CA ASN A 30 3.68 -15.92 -27.96
C ASN A 30 3.32 -17.19 -27.21
N TYR A 31 4.27 -17.74 -26.43
CA TYR A 31 4.01 -18.90 -25.58
C TYR A 31 2.93 -18.58 -24.52
N LEU A 32 3.03 -17.45 -23.83
CA LEU A 32 2.05 -17.01 -22.84
C LEU A 32 0.66 -16.86 -23.46
N ILE A 33 0.55 -16.33 -24.66
CA ILE A 33 -0.74 -16.17 -25.37
C ILE A 33 -1.23 -17.52 -25.93
N ALA A 34 -0.37 -18.29 -26.56
CA ALA A 34 -0.73 -19.57 -27.18
C ALA A 34 -1.19 -20.63 -26.18
N ASN A 35 -0.72 -20.58 -24.94
CA ASN A 35 -1.14 -21.47 -23.85
C ASN A 35 -2.43 -20.99 -23.15
N LYS A 36 -3.17 -20.07 -23.76
CA LYS A 36 -4.46 -19.56 -23.27
C LYS A 36 -4.38 -18.99 -21.84
N LEU A 37 -3.25 -18.37 -21.51
CA LEU A 37 -3.16 -17.64 -20.25
C LEU A 37 -4.22 -16.54 -20.23
N PRO A 38 -5.01 -16.45 -19.16
CA PRO A 38 -6.02 -15.42 -19.06
C PRO A 38 -5.41 -14.04 -19.22
N LEU A 39 -6.14 -13.12 -19.84
CA LEU A 39 -5.68 -11.75 -20.03
C LEU A 39 -5.28 -11.07 -18.73
N TRP A 40 -5.92 -11.44 -17.62
CA TRP A 40 -5.56 -10.95 -16.28
C TRP A 40 -4.15 -11.38 -15.81
N CYS A 41 -3.59 -12.49 -16.30
CA CYS A 41 -2.20 -12.86 -16.05
C CYS A 41 -1.24 -11.83 -16.64
N ILE A 42 -1.51 -11.35 -17.83
CA ILE A 42 -0.71 -10.32 -18.51
C ILE A 42 -0.75 -9.02 -17.72
N SER A 43 -1.93 -8.60 -17.28
CA SER A 43 -2.11 -7.42 -16.43
C SER A 43 -1.45 -7.61 -15.05
N LEU A 44 -1.47 -8.81 -14.48
CA LEU A 44 -0.76 -9.12 -13.24
C LEU A 44 0.76 -9.04 -13.41
N ILE A 45 1.29 -9.52 -14.53
CA ILE A 45 2.71 -9.39 -14.88
C ILE A 45 3.10 -7.91 -14.98
N ALA A 46 2.26 -7.10 -15.62
CA ALA A 46 2.46 -5.66 -15.72
C ALA A 46 2.49 -4.97 -14.35
N THR A 47 1.51 -5.28 -13.51
CA THR A 47 1.44 -4.75 -12.16
C THR A 47 2.69 -5.09 -11.35
N LYS A 48 3.18 -6.31 -11.47
CA LYS A 48 4.41 -6.75 -10.79
C LYS A 48 5.66 -6.09 -11.35
N LEU A 49 5.74 -5.87 -12.66
CA LEU A 49 6.82 -5.12 -13.29
C LEU A 49 6.85 -3.66 -12.82
N ASN A 50 5.68 -3.01 -12.79
CA ASN A 50 5.53 -1.65 -12.30
C ASN A 50 5.88 -1.53 -10.81
N ALA A 51 5.57 -2.53 -10.01
CA ALA A 51 5.91 -2.59 -8.60
C ALA A 51 7.40 -2.91 -8.32
N GLY A 52 8.23 -3.07 -9.35
CA GLY A 52 9.65 -3.43 -9.21
C GLY A 52 9.89 -4.85 -8.69
N LYS A 53 8.88 -5.72 -8.74
CA LYS A 53 8.95 -7.11 -8.26
C LYS A 53 9.50 -8.08 -9.30
N LEU A 54 9.63 -7.63 -10.54
CA LEU A 54 10.31 -8.32 -11.62
C LEU A 54 11.45 -7.44 -12.10
N ASP A 55 12.56 -8.06 -12.52
CA ASP A 55 13.72 -7.32 -13.01
C ASP A 55 13.41 -6.65 -14.35
N LYS A 56 13.29 -5.32 -14.31
CA LYS A 56 12.98 -4.50 -15.48
C LYS A 56 14.13 -4.49 -16.52
N THR A 57 15.34 -4.81 -16.08
CA THR A 57 16.53 -4.74 -16.94
C THR A 57 16.65 -5.98 -17.82
N ASN A 58 16.30 -7.14 -17.28
CA ASN A 58 16.54 -8.44 -17.93
C ASN A 58 15.25 -9.16 -18.30
N GLN A 59 14.13 -8.88 -17.63
CA GLN A 59 12.99 -9.80 -17.64
C GLN A 59 11.81 -9.41 -18.48
N ALA A 60 11.67 -8.28 -19.04
CA ALA A 60 10.64 -7.97 -20.00
C ALA A 60 10.50 -6.47 -20.29
N PRO A 61 11.52 -5.78 -20.79
CA PRO A 61 11.31 -4.47 -21.39
C PRO A 61 10.16 -4.52 -22.38
N PHE A 62 10.03 -5.67 -23.03
CA PHE A 62 9.00 -5.95 -24.01
C PHE A 62 7.58 -6.15 -23.41
N LEU A 63 7.43 -6.97 -22.37
CA LEU A 63 6.14 -7.12 -21.68
C LEU A 63 5.74 -5.82 -20.98
N TYR A 64 6.69 -5.15 -20.36
CA TYR A 64 6.47 -3.84 -19.76
C TYR A 64 6.04 -2.80 -20.81
N SER A 65 6.67 -2.83 -22.00
CA SER A 65 6.34 -1.95 -23.10
C SER A 65 4.95 -2.17 -23.66
N LEU A 66 4.44 -3.40 -23.57
CA LEU A 66 3.09 -3.74 -24.05
C LEU A 66 1.96 -3.25 -23.16
N ILE A 67 2.24 -3.02 -21.87
CA ILE A 67 1.20 -2.92 -20.85
C ILE A 67 1.15 -1.53 -20.20
N THR A 68 2.08 -0.63 -20.51
CA THR A 68 2.03 0.77 -20.07
C THR A 68 1.38 1.64 -21.14
N ASN A 69 0.57 2.62 -20.72
CA ASN A 69 -0.09 3.57 -21.61
C ASN A 69 0.87 4.30 -22.56
N SER A 70 2.12 4.51 -22.14
CA SER A 70 3.14 5.17 -22.96
C SER A 70 3.64 4.33 -24.14
N GLN A 71 3.21 3.05 -24.23
CA GLN A 71 3.78 2.12 -25.21
C GLN A 71 2.72 1.33 -26.02
N ILE A 72 1.50 1.84 -26.07
CA ILE A 72 0.41 1.27 -26.88
C ILE A 72 0.78 1.20 -28.35
N ALA A 73 1.53 2.16 -28.87
CA ALA A 73 2.00 2.13 -30.25
C ALA A 73 2.87 0.90 -30.53
N GLN A 74 3.72 0.49 -29.60
CA GLN A 74 4.54 -0.72 -29.72
C GLN A 74 3.71 -1.99 -29.58
N PHE A 75 2.72 -2.00 -28.68
CA PHE A 75 1.75 -3.09 -28.57
C PHE A 75 1.01 -3.28 -29.90
N ASN A 76 0.51 -2.22 -30.50
CA ASN A 76 -0.21 -2.26 -31.76
C ASN A 76 0.66 -2.71 -32.95
N GLN A 77 1.98 -2.46 -32.91
CA GLN A 77 2.92 -2.98 -33.92
C GLN A 77 3.09 -4.51 -33.83
N LEU A 78 2.69 -5.12 -32.74
CA LEU A 78 2.83 -6.55 -32.48
C LEU A 78 1.55 -7.34 -32.72
N ASP A 79 0.45 -6.67 -33.10
CA ASP A 79 -0.84 -7.29 -33.32
C ASP A 79 -0.77 -8.44 -34.33
N SER A 80 -0.06 -8.25 -35.45
CA SER A 80 0.13 -9.27 -36.48
C SER A 80 0.91 -10.48 -35.99
N VAL A 81 1.84 -10.28 -35.02
CA VAL A 81 2.66 -11.34 -34.43
C VAL A 81 1.87 -12.13 -33.38
N PHE A 82 1.08 -11.44 -32.58
CA PHE A 82 0.32 -12.05 -31.49
C PHE A 82 -1.14 -12.35 -31.87
N LYS A 83 -1.56 -11.97 -33.07
CA LYS A 83 -2.97 -12.09 -33.55
C LYS A 83 -3.94 -11.39 -32.60
N ILE A 84 -3.58 -10.20 -32.19
CA ILE A 84 -4.35 -9.35 -31.28
C ILE A 84 -4.74 -8.09 -32.06
N ASP A 85 -6.00 -7.68 -31.98
CA ASP A 85 -6.44 -6.41 -32.57
C ASP A 85 -5.77 -5.22 -31.87
N PRO A 86 -5.40 -4.16 -32.59
CA PRO A 86 -4.78 -2.98 -32.04
C PRO A 86 -5.62 -2.33 -30.93
N ILE A 87 -4.95 -1.82 -29.89
CA ILE A 87 -5.59 -1.01 -28.87
C ILE A 87 -5.66 0.44 -29.33
N ASP A 88 -6.86 0.98 -29.38
CA ASP A 88 -7.10 2.40 -29.62
C ASP A 88 -7.16 3.15 -28.28
N SER A 89 -6.09 3.88 -27.95
CA SER A 89 -5.98 4.68 -26.74
C SER A 89 -6.89 5.92 -26.74
N SER A 90 -7.38 6.33 -27.89
CA SER A 90 -8.28 7.48 -28.03
C SER A 90 -9.76 7.10 -27.98
N SER A 91 -10.07 5.80 -28.04
CA SER A 91 -11.44 5.30 -28.10
C SER A 91 -12.22 5.67 -26.83
N THR A 92 -13.38 6.27 -27.05
CA THR A 92 -14.39 6.53 -26.01
C THR A 92 -15.55 5.53 -26.07
N THR A 93 -15.46 4.52 -26.94
CA THR A 93 -16.50 3.50 -27.13
C THR A 93 -16.76 2.75 -25.83
N PRO A 94 -18.01 2.66 -25.36
CA PRO A 94 -18.38 1.88 -24.18
C PRO A 94 -17.98 0.41 -24.32
N THR A 95 -17.62 -0.23 -23.23
CA THR A 95 -17.15 -1.63 -23.24
C THR A 95 -18.19 -2.62 -23.75
N SER A 96 -19.49 -2.31 -23.62
CA SER A 96 -20.58 -3.12 -24.18
C SER A 96 -20.53 -3.24 -25.70
N ASN A 97 -19.90 -2.29 -26.40
CA ASN A 97 -19.78 -2.24 -27.85
C ASN A 97 -18.38 -2.67 -28.34
N LEU A 98 -17.53 -3.11 -27.44
CA LEU A 98 -16.18 -3.61 -27.74
C LEU A 98 -16.19 -5.14 -27.79
N SER A 99 -15.53 -5.70 -28.81
CA SER A 99 -15.31 -7.15 -28.93
C SER A 99 -13.87 -7.57 -28.60
N ASN A 100 -12.92 -6.64 -28.70
CA ASN A 100 -11.52 -6.89 -28.37
C ASN A 100 -11.31 -6.89 -26.84
N PRO A 101 -11.00 -8.05 -26.22
CA PRO A 101 -10.81 -8.13 -24.76
C PRO A 101 -9.68 -7.22 -24.23
N TYR A 102 -8.63 -7.03 -25.01
CA TYR A 102 -7.51 -6.16 -24.62
C TYR A 102 -7.93 -4.69 -24.60
N GLN A 103 -8.74 -4.27 -25.58
CA GLN A 103 -9.33 -2.94 -25.61
C GLN A 103 -10.27 -2.71 -24.42
N ILE A 104 -11.05 -3.73 -24.04
CA ILE A 104 -11.94 -3.68 -22.89
C ILE A 104 -11.13 -3.50 -21.58
N VAL A 105 -10.09 -4.32 -21.37
CA VAL A 105 -9.22 -4.21 -20.19
C VAL A 105 -8.56 -2.85 -20.12
N TYR A 106 -7.96 -2.40 -21.22
CA TYR A 106 -7.33 -1.09 -21.32
C TYR A 106 -8.30 0.03 -20.94
N ARG A 107 -9.52 -0.01 -21.53
CA ARG A 107 -10.53 1.02 -21.24
C ARG A 107 -10.94 1.02 -19.78
N ILE A 108 -11.25 -0.15 -19.20
CA ILE A 108 -11.69 -0.23 -17.79
C ILE A 108 -10.60 0.26 -16.84
N GLU A 109 -9.35 -0.16 -17.03
CA GLU A 109 -8.24 0.27 -16.17
C GLU A 109 -8.03 1.79 -16.23
N ASN A 110 -8.03 2.39 -17.43
CA ASN A 110 -7.88 3.84 -17.57
C ASN A 110 -9.09 4.63 -17.07
N LEU A 111 -10.29 4.11 -17.29
CA LEU A 111 -11.51 4.75 -16.82
C LEU A 111 -11.58 4.68 -15.29
N SER A 112 -11.18 3.56 -14.69
CA SER A 112 -11.21 3.33 -13.27
C SER A 112 -10.39 4.37 -12.48
N GLN A 113 -9.21 4.71 -12.97
CA GLN A 113 -8.37 5.74 -12.36
C GLN A 113 -9.02 7.14 -12.33
N LYS A 114 -9.87 7.45 -13.32
CA LYS A 114 -10.45 8.79 -13.51
C LYS A 114 -11.89 8.86 -13.00
N ASN A 115 -12.66 7.82 -13.24
CA ASN A 115 -14.08 7.71 -12.90
C ASN A 115 -14.41 6.24 -12.58
N PRO A 116 -14.07 5.77 -11.37
CA PRO A 116 -14.23 4.37 -11.00
C PRO A 116 -15.71 3.94 -10.94
N GLU A 117 -16.65 4.85 -10.70
CA GLU A 117 -18.08 4.54 -10.70
C GLU A 117 -18.58 4.22 -12.10
N GLN A 118 -18.13 4.98 -13.11
CA GLN A 118 -18.42 4.68 -14.51
C GLN A 118 -17.74 3.37 -14.92
N ALA A 119 -16.49 3.14 -14.52
CA ALA A 119 -15.77 1.89 -14.79
C ALA A 119 -16.53 0.68 -14.21
N TYR A 120 -17.04 0.79 -12.98
CA TYR A 120 -17.87 -0.24 -12.37
C TYR A 120 -19.13 -0.55 -13.21
N THR A 121 -19.80 0.49 -13.69
CA THR A 121 -21.00 0.35 -14.51
C THR A 121 -20.68 -0.33 -15.85
N GLU A 122 -19.65 0.14 -16.56
CA GLU A 122 -19.22 -0.43 -17.85
C GLU A 122 -18.73 -1.88 -17.70
N LEU A 123 -18.02 -2.20 -16.60
CA LEU A 123 -17.53 -3.55 -16.33
C LEU A 123 -18.67 -4.56 -16.16
N SER A 124 -19.81 -4.14 -15.63
CA SER A 124 -20.96 -5.03 -15.39
C SER A 124 -21.44 -5.69 -16.70
N THR A 125 -21.39 -4.95 -17.81
CA THR A 125 -21.83 -5.38 -19.14
C THR A 125 -20.68 -5.80 -20.08
N ALA A 126 -19.43 -5.70 -19.61
CA ALA A 126 -18.26 -6.04 -20.42
C ALA A 126 -18.24 -7.52 -20.82
N ASN A 127 -17.97 -7.78 -22.11
CA ASN A 127 -17.88 -9.13 -22.65
C ASN A 127 -16.43 -9.65 -22.57
N VAL A 128 -16.03 -10.07 -21.38
CA VAL A 128 -14.73 -10.70 -21.11
C VAL A 128 -14.95 -11.98 -20.31
N ASP A 129 -13.95 -12.85 -20.31
CA ASP A 129 -14.02 -14.08 -19.53
C ASP A 129 -14.12 -13.81 -18.03
N ARG A 130 -14.57 -14.82 -17.28
CA ARG A 130 -14.82 -14.69 -15.84
C ARG A 130 -13.57 -14.26 -15.05
N GLY A 131 -12.40 -14.82 -15.38
CA GLY A 131 -11.16 -14.51 -14.67
C GLY A 131 -10.73 -13.05 -14.89
N THR A 132 -10.78 -12.59 -16.14
CA THR A 132 -10.55 -11.20 -16.52
C THR A 132 -11.52 -10.25 -15.82
N LYS A 133 -12.80 -10.61 -15.77
CA LYS A 133 -13.83 -9.81 -15.10
C LYS A 133 -13.58 -9.68 -13.61
N GLN A 134 -13.23 -10.78 -12.94
CA GLN A 134 -12.88 -10.78 -11.52
C GLN A 134 -11.64 -9.94 -11.22
N TYR A 135 -10.61 -10.02 -12.07
CA TYR A 135 -9.42 -9.18 -11.97
C TYR A 135 -9.79 -7.69 -12.09
N LEU A 136 -10.57 -7.31 -13.09
CA LEU A 136 -10.99 -5.92 -13.28
C LEU A 136 -11.85 -5.40 -12.12
N TYR A 137 -12.68 -6.24 -11.52
CA TYR A 137 -13.41 -5.85 -10.30
C TYR A 137 -12.48 -5.58 -9.13
N ASN A 138 -11.35 -6.27 -9.00
CA ASN A 138 -10.35 -5.96 -7.97
C ASN A 138 -9.72 -4.58 -8.20
N VAL A 139 -9.35 -4.27 -9.44
CA VAL A 139 -8.81 -2.95 -9.82
C VAL A 139 -9.82 -1.85 -9.52
N VAL A 140 -11.05 -2.00 -10.02
CA VAL A 140 -12.13 -1.01 -9.84
C VAL A 140 -12.48 -0.85 -8.36
N ALA A 141 -12.46 -1.92 -7.57
CA ALA A 141 -12.72 -1.84 -6.14
C ALA A 141 -11.69 -0.98 -5.39
N ALA A 142 -10.40 -1.12 -5.71
CA ALA A 142 -9.35 -0.31 -5.12
C ALA A 142 -9.50 1.17 -5.50
N ASP A 143 -9.78 1.46 -6.76
CA ASP A 143 -10.01 2.83 -7.24
C ASP A 143 -11.27 3.46 -6.62
N LEU A 144 -12.39 2.72 -6.53
CA LEU A 144 -13.60 3.16 -5.83
C LEU A 144 -13.31 3.51 -4.37
N ALA A 145 -12.56 2.65 -3.68
CA ALA A 145 -12.19 2.88 -2.28
C ALA A 145 -11.29 4.11 -2.13
N SER A 146 -10.32 4.30 -3.01
CA SER A 146 -9.44 5.48 -2.99
C SER A 146 -10.21 6.79 -3.24
N HIS A 147 -11.32 6.72 -3.98
CA HIS A 147 -12.28 7.82 -4.19
C HIS A 147 -13.39 7.88 -3.11
N GLN A 148 -13.27 7.11 -2.05
CA GLN A 148 -14.23 7.06 -0.91
C GLN A 148 -15.63 6.52 -1.27
N SER A 149 -15.81 5.90 -2.42
CA SER A 149 -17.04 5.22 -2.83
C SER A 149 -17.12 3.81 -2.20
N PHE A 150 -17.07 3.72 -0.87
CA PHE A 150 -16.90 2.47 -0.14
C PHE A 150 -18.04 1.46 -0.33
N ASP A 151 -19.27 1.91 -0.54
CA ASP A 151 -20.39 1.01 -0.79
C ASP A 151 -20.26 0.28 -2.12
N LEU A 152 -19.89 0.98 -3.19
CA LEU A 152 -19.61 0.37 -4.48
C LEU A 152 -18.33 -0.47 -4.43
N ALA A 153 -17.30 0.00 -3.73
CA ALA A 153 -16.07 -0.77 -3.52
C ALA A 153 -16.36 -2.14 -2.88
N ALA A 154 -17.20 -2.18 -1.84
CA ALA A 154 -17.60 -3.44 -1.22
C ALA A 154 -18.34 -4.38 -2.18
N LYS A 155 -19.22 -3.84 -3.04
CA LYS A 155 -19.90 -4.63 -4.07
C LYS A 155 -18.92 -5.16 -5.12
N ALA A 156 -17.97 -4.33 -5.55
CA ALA A 156 -16.92 -4.73 -6.48
C ALA A 156 -16.02 -5.82 -5.89
N ILE A 157 -15.63 -5.73 -4.63
CA ILE A 157 -14.86 -6.74 -3.91
C ILE A 157 -15.56 -8.11 -3.96
N GLN A 158 -16.88 -8.14 -3.80
CA GLN A 158 -17.66 -9.39 -3.85
C GLN A 158 -17.68 -10.02 -5.25
N GLN A 159 -17.50 -9.23 -6.29
CA GLN A 159 -17.43 -9.69 -7.68
C GLN A 159 -16.01 -10.09 -8.09
N GLY A 160 -15.01 -9.65 -7.33
CA GLY A 160 -13.59 -9.88 -7.60
C GLY A 160 -13.10 -11.25 -7.16
N ASN A 161 -11.78 -11.42 -7.26
CA ASN A 161 -11.07 -12.62 -6.82
C ASN A 161 -10.20 -12.28 -5.61
N SER A 162 -10.22 -13.11 -4.56
CA SER A 162 -9.42 -12.91 -3.35
C SER A 162 -7.99 -13.47 -3.44
N GLN A 163 -7.67 -14.24 -4.47
CA GLN A 163 -6.39 -14.95 -4.56
C GLN A 163 -5.26 -14.12 -5.22
N TYR A 164 -5.60 -13.17 -6.10
CA TYR A 164 -4.65 -12.43 -6.94
C TYR A 164 -4.79 -10.93 -6.75
N LEU A 165 -4.58 -10.49 -5.54
CA LEU A 165 -4.60 -9.08 -5.18
C LEU A 165 -3.17 -8.55 -5.15
N SER A 166 -2.93 -7.38 -5.74
CA SER A 166 -1.74 -6.59 -5.48
C SER A 166 -1.68 -6.20 -3.99
N ASP A 167 -0.53 -5.75 -3.52
CA ASP A 167 -0.40 -5.24 -2.16
C ASP A 167 -1.37 -4.08 -1.91
N ASP A 168 -1.52 -3.18 -2.88
CA ASP A 168 -2.42 -2.03 -2.81
C ASP A 168 -3.90 -2.45 -2.78
N GLU A 169 -4.32 -3.36 -3.65
CA GLU A 169 -5.68 -3.91 -3.66
C GLU A 169 -6.03 -4.61 -2.33
N ASN A 170 -5.09 -5.36 -1.75
CA ASN A 170 -5.25 -5.94 -0.42
C ASN A 170 -5.50 -4.87 0.64
N GLU A 171 -4.70 -3.81 0.64
CA GLU A 171 -4.81 -2.74 1.62
C GLU A 171 -6.09 -1.93 1.45
N TRP A 172 -6.51 -1.61 0.21
CA TRP A 172 -7.77 -0.91 -0.05
C TRP A 172 -9.00 -1.76 0.29
N ARG A 173 -8.93 -3.07 0.13
CA ARG A 173 -9.99 -3.99 0.56
C ARG A 173 -10.24 -3.88 2.07
N VAL A 174 -9.19 -3.90 2.88
CA VAL A 174 -9.33 -3.72 4.33
C VAL A 174 -9.85 -2.34 4.67
N ARG A 175 -9.33 -1.27 4.04
CA ARG A 175 -9.80 0.11 4.25
C ARG A 175 -11.29 0.26 3.93
N THR A 176 -11.77 -0.42 2.89
CA THR A 176 -13.19 -0.46 2.53
C THR A 176 -14.04 -1.00 3.68
N TYR A 177 -13.66 -2.13 4.24
CA TYR A 177 -14.40 -2.73 5.35
C TYR A 177 -14.24 -1.97 6.66
N LEU A 178 -13.09 -1.33 6.90
CA LEU A 178 -12.90 -0.41 8.02
C LEU A 178 -13.87 0.78 7.94
N ALA A 179 -14.00 1.41 6.78
CA ALA A 179 -14.93 2.52 6.56
C ALA A 179 -16.39 2.13 6.79
N LYS A 180 -16.71 0.85 6.61
CA LYS A 180 -18.05 0.29 6.82
C LYS A 180 -18.27 -0.28 8.22
N ASN A 181 -17.26 -0.26 9.09
CA ASN A 181 -17.27 -0.94 10.40
C ASN A 181 -17.60 -2.44 10.30
N ASP A 182 -17.26 -3.07 9.19
CA ASP A 182 -17.47 -4.50 8.95
C ASP A 182 -16.27 -5.30 9.49
N TRP A 183 -16.25 -5.47 10.81
CA TRP A 183 -15.12 -6.07 11.54
C TRP A 183 -14.82 -7.50 11.14
N GLN A 184 -15.85 -8.27 10.76
CA GLN A 184 -15.68 -9.64 10.29
C GLN A 184 -14.89 -9.67 8.98
N ASN A 185 -15.25 -8.83 8.02
CA ASN A 185 -14.56 -8.74 6.75
C ASN A 185 -13.20 -8.03 6.87
N VAL A 186 -13.03 -7.08 7.79
CA VAL A 186 -11.70 -6.53 8.14
C VAL A 186 -10.76 -7.66 8.55
N LEU A 187 -11.19 -8.48 9.53
CA LEU A 187 -10.37 -9.56 10.06
C LEU A 187 -10.05 -10.62 9.00
N SER A 188 -11.05 -11.01 8.22
CA SER A 188 -10.90 -11.96 7.12
C SER A 188 -9.94 -11.43 6.04
N SER A 189 -10.10 -10.18 5.63
CA SER A 189 -9.24 -9.57 4.60
C SER A 189 -7.79 -9.48 5.05
N ILE A 190 -7.52 -9.09 6.31
CA ILE A 190 -6.15 -9.06 6.83
C ILE A 190 -5.54 -10.46 6.89
N LYS A 191 -6.31 -11.48 7.30
CA LYS A 191 -5.82 -12.86 7.32
C LYS A 191 -5.46 -13.40 5.93
N ASN A 192 -6.11 -12.90 4.90
CA ASN A 192 -5.88 -13.31 3.52
C ASN A 192 -4.75 -12.51 2.83
N MET A 193 -4.23 -11.47 3.45
CA MET A 193 -3.07 -10.73 2.94
C MET A 193 -1.81 -11.60 2.92
N PRO A 194 -0.85 -11.33 2.04
CA PRO A 194 0.50 -11.89 2.16
C PRO A 194 1.10 -11.60 3.54
N ASN A 195 1.86 -12.55 4.09
CA ASN A 195 2.46 -12.43 5.43
C ASN A 195 3.24 -11.12 5.63
N LYS A 196 3.92 -10.65 4.58
CA LYS A 196 4.63 -9.37 4.57
C LYS A 196 3.72 -8.20 4.94
N LEU A 197 2.50 -8.16 4.41
CA LEU A 197 1.52 -7.12 4.72
C LEU A 197 0.91 -7.32 6.10
N GLN A 198 0.52 -8.57 6.44
CA GLN A 198 -0.07 -8.87 7.74
C GLN A 198 0.80 -8.42 8.92
N ASN A 199 2.12 -8.43 8.76
CA ASN A 199 3.08 -8.08 9.80
C ASN A 199 3.42 -6.58 9.87
N LYS A 200 2.85 -5.74 9.01
CA LYS A 200 2.95 -4.29 9.18
C LYS A 200 2.23 -3.87 10.47
N ASN A 201 2.84 -3.00 11.26
CA ASN A 201 2.26 -2.52 12.53
C ASN A 201 0.84 -1.99 12.36
N SER A 202 0.56 -1.30 11.26
CA SER A 202 -0.78 -0.82 10.92
C SER A 202 -1.81 -1.97 10.83
N TRP A 203 -1.46 -3.05 10.12
CA TRP A 203 -2.40 -4.15 9.94
C TRP A 203 -2.48 -5.07 11.16
N LEU A 204 -1.43 -5.20 11.93
CA LEU A 204 -1.48 -5.84 13.26
C LEU A 204 -2.44 -5.08 14.19
N TYR A 205 -2.35 -3.74 14.22
CA TYR A 205 -3.25 -2.92 15.03
C TYR A 205 -4.71 -3.09 14.62
N TRP A 206 -5.02 -2.93 13.33
CA TRP A 206 -6.40 -3.05 12.85
C TRP A 206 -6.96 -4.47 12.97
N LYS A 207 -6.11 -5.50 12.85
CA LYS A 207 -6.47 -6.89 13.14
C LYS A 207 -6.87 -7.08 14.59
N ALA A 208 -6.09 -6.54 15.51
CA ALA A 208 -6.40 -6.59 16.94
C ALA A 208 -7.67 -5.82 17.26
N TYR A 209 -7.82 -4.61 16.71
CA TYR A 209 -9.01 -3.78 16.90
C TYR A 209 -10.29 -4.49 16.44
N ALA A 210 -10.28 -5.05 15.23
CA ALA A 210 -11.40 -5.81 14.70
C ALA A 210 -11.71 -7.05 15.56
N ALA A 211 -10.69 -7.79 16.00
CA ALA A 211 -10.85 -8.92 16.92
C ALA A 211 -11.50 -8.49 18.25
N GLY A 212 -11.10 -7.35 18.80
CA GLY A 212 -11.70 -6.76 20.00
C GLY A 212 -13.17 -6.42 19.81
N LYS A 213 -13.54 -5.80 18.67
CA LYS A 213 -14.94 -5.50 18.31
C LYS A 213 -15.80 -6.76 18.16
N LEU A 214 -15.19 -7.87 17.78
CA LEU A 214 -15.85 -9.18 17.68
C LEU A 214 -15.83 -9.98 19.01
N GLY A 215 -15.41 -9.36 20.12
CA GLY A 215 -15.36 -10.01 21.44
C GLY A 215 -14.17 -10.93 21.67
N GLN A 216 -13.23 -11.03 20.72
CA GLN A 216 -12.04 -11.90 20.79
C GLN A 216 -10.90 -11.21 21.57
N LYS A 217 -11.14 -10.86 22.82
CA LYS A 217 -10.23 -10.03 23.64
C LYS A 217 -8.82 -10.61 23.77
N THR A 218 -8.70 -11.91 24.04
CA THR A 218 -7.39 -12.58 24.17
C THR A 218 -6.57 -12.51 22.89
N THR A 219 -7.22 -12.75 21.73
CA THR A 219 -6.58 -12.66 20.41
C THR A 219 -6.17 -11.22 20.12
N ALA A 220 -7.00 -10.25 20.47
CA ALA A 220 -6.70 -8.83 20.30
C ALA A 220 -5.43 -8.43 21.08
N GLN A 221 -5.38 -8.74 22.37
CA GLN A 221 -4.22 -8.47 23.22
C GLN A 221 -2.94 -9.15 22.71
N ALA A 222 -3.00 -10.44 22.38
CA ALA A 222 -1.86 -11.17 21.84
C ALA A 222 -1.37 -10.59 20.50
N THR A 223 -2.27 -10.01 19.71
CA THR A 223 -1.90 -9.37 18.43
C THR A 223 -1.25 -8.00 18.66
N LEU A 224 -1.77 -7.18 19.57
CA LEU A 224 -1.17 -5.89 19.94
C LEU A 224 0.26 -6.06 20.50
N GLN A 225 0.50 -7.12 21.29
CA GLN A 225 1.81 -7.43 21.85
C GLN A 225 2.87 -7.77 20.80
N LYS A 226 2.49 -8.07 19.56
CA LYS A 226 3.42 -8.29 18.44
C LYS A 226 3.95 -7.00 17.85
N ILE A 227 3.29 -5.87 18.13
CA ILE A 227 3.73 -4.56 17.64
C ILE A 227 4.91 -4.12 18.49
N PRO A 228 6.09 -3.85 17.91
CA PRO A 228 7.26 -3.39 18.65
C PRO A 228 6.95 -2.13 19.46
N VAL A 229 7.52 -2.03 20.65
CA VAL A 229 7.36 -0.84 21.50
C VAL A 229 8.37 0.21 21.03
N ASP A 230 7.87 1.17 20.26
CA ASP A 230 8.62 2.32 19.77
C ASP A 230 7.72 3.57 19.76
N TYR A 231 8.18 4.69 19.20
CA TYR A 231 7.38 5.91 19.10
C TYR A 231 6.59 6.05 17.81
N SER A 232 6.49 4.99 17.02
CA SER A 232 5.63 4.99 15.85
C SER A 232 4.16 5.08 16.24
N TYR A 233 3.35 5.65 15.34
CA TYR A 233 1.93 5.89 15.59
C TYR A 233 1.18 4.62 16.07
N TYR A 234 1.36 3.50 15.39
CA TYR A 234 0.67 2.27 15.75
C TYR A 234 1.22 1.59 16.99
N SER A 235 2.50 1.80 17.32
CA SER A 235 3.05 1.36 18.59
C SER A 235 2.42 2.10 19.77
N LEU A 236 2.31 3.42 19.65
CA LEU A 236 1.65 4.25 20.67
C LEU A 236 0.18 3.86 20.86
N LEU A 237 -0.56 3.63 19.77
CA LEU A 237 -1.93 3.16 19.86
C LEU A 237 -2.02 1.78 20.54
N ALA A 238 -1.15 0.85 20.18
CA ALA A 238 -1.12 -0.48 20.79
C ALA A 238 -0.83 -0.44 22.29
N GLN A 239 0.12 0.40 22.73
CA GLN A 239 0.41 0.57 24.15
C GLN A 239 -0.76 1.18 24.91
N ALA A 240 -1.46 2.16 24.32
CA ALA A 240 -2.66 2.74 24.89
C ALA A 240 -3.77 1.69 25.09
N GLU A 241 -4.03 0.87 24.08
CA GLU A 241 -5.04 -0.21 24.16
C GLU A 241 -4.65 -1.30 25.20
N LEU A 242 -3.36 -1.55 25.39
CA LEU A 242 -2.86 -2.51 26.38
C LEU A 242 -2.81 -1.93 27.79
N ASN A 243 -3.10 -0.64 27.98
CA ASN A 243 -2.84 0.10 29.23
C ASN A 243 -1.39 -0.07 29.72
N ALA A 244 -0.47 -0.25 28.79
CA ALA A 244 0.95 -0.43 29.09
C ALA A 244 1.64 0.93 29.21
N PRO A 245 2.62 1.08 30.12
CA PRO A 245 3.38 2.31 30.21
C PRO A 245 4.16 2.53 28.91
N LEU A 246 4.13 3.76 28.40
CA LEU A 246 5.02 4.20 27.32
C LEU A 246 6.44 4.26 27.90
N ASN A 247 7.09 3.12 27.94
CA ASN A 247 8.47 3.01 28.37
C ASN A 247 9.26 2.24 27.31
N PRO A 248 9.52 2.87 26.16
CA PRO A 248 10.39 2.26 25.19
C PRO A 248 11.77 2.14 25.83
N SER A 249 12.28 0.92 25.85
CA SER A 249 13.68 0.70 26.21
C SER A 249 14.53 1.25 25.07
N PHE A 250 14.87 2.54 25.15
CA PHE A 250 15.93 3.07 24.32
C PHE A 250 17.23 2.43 24.74
N HIS A 251 17.84 1.71 23.83
CA HIS A 251 19.21 1.25 23.99
C HIS A 251 20.25 2.37 23.78
N ALA A 252 19.80 3.58 23.41
CA ALA A 252 20.69 4.73 23.33
C ALA A 252 21.05 5.21 24.75
N GLU A 253 22.35 5.29 25.07
CA GLU A 253 22.83 5.94 26.27
C GLU A 253 22.22 7.33 26.37
N GLN A 254 21.50 7.58 27.44
CA GLN A 254 20.86 8.88 27.65
C GLN A 254 21.86 9.82 28.31
N GLY A 255 22.04 10.99 27.72
CA GLY A 255 22.83 12.08 28.27
C GLY A 255 21.97 13.10 29.04
N SER A 256 22.62 14.13 29.60
CA SER A 256 21.93 15.35 29.99
C SER A 256 21.98 16.36 28.85
N ILE A 257 21.03 17.33 28.83
CA ILE A 257 21.08 18.41 27.85
C ILE A 257 22.40 19.20 27.97
N ALA A 258 22.93 19.34 29.17
CA ALA A 258 24.18 20.05 29.42
C ALA A 258 25.42 19.42 28.74
N ASP A 259 25.35 18.11 28.46
CA ASP A 259 26.43 17.36 27.83
C ASP A 259 26.32 17.28 26.30
N MET A 260 25.30 17.89 25.74
CA MET A 260 25.04 17.86 24.28
C MET A 260 25.93 18.85 23.55
N GLN A 261 26.24 18.56 22.30
CA GLN A 261 26.95 19.47 21.39
C GLN A 261 26.24 20.83 21.26
N TYR A 262 24.90 20.84 21.20
CA TYR A 262 24.08 22.04 21.10
C TYR A 262 23.30 22.33 22.38
N ALA A 263 23.95 22.19 23.55
CA ALA A 263 23.31 22.30 24.87
C ALA A 263 22.54 23.62 25.07
N ASN A 264 23.18 24.75 24.81
CA ASN A 264 22.57 26.07 25.00
C ASN A 264 21.36 26.31 24.09
N ASP A 265 21.48 25.96 22.82
CA ASP A 265 20.40 26.15 21.83
C ASP A 265 19.23 25.21 22.11
N THR A 266 19.52 24.00 22.61
CA THR A 266 18.50 23.04 23.03
C THR A 266 17.76 23.56 24.27
N GLN A 267 18.47 24.04 25.30
CA GLN A 267 17.84 24.63 26.49
C GLN A 267 16.99 25.85 26.14
N MET A 268 17.47 26.71 25.25
CA MET A 268 16.77 27.88 24.79
C MET A 268 15.45 27.47 24.05
N SER A 269 15.49 26.46 23.23
CA SER A 269 14.29 25.98 22.53
C SER A 269 13.24 25.45 23.48
N PHE A 270 13.62 24.70 24.49
CA PHE A 270 12.69 24.23 25.53
C PHE A 270 12.11 25.39 26.35
N ALA A 271 12.92 26.39 26.67
CA ALA A 271 12.45 27.60 27.34
C ALA A 271 11.46 28.39 26.47
N TRP A 272 11.76 28.59 25.19
CA TRP A 272 10.85 29.23 24.24
C TRP A 272 9.54 28.51 24.09
N TYR A 273 9.55 27.19 23.98
CA TYR A 273 8.32 26.39 23.92
C TYR A 273 7.48 26.61 25.19
N LYS A 274 8.08 26.44 26.37
CA LYS A 274 7.39 26.62 27.66
C LYS A 274 6.77 28.01 27.79
N ASN A 275 7.56 29.04 27.53
CA ASN A 275 7.10 30.44 27.60
C ASN A 275 6.03 30.73 26.53
N GLY A 276 6.21 30.23 25.32
CA GLY A 276 5.24 30.37 24.23
C GLY A 276 3.88 29.76 24.57
N LYS A 277 3.85 28.60 25.18
CA LYS A 277 2.63 27.95 25.66
C LYS A 277 1.98 28.74 26.79
N GLN A 278 2.75 29.22 27.77
CA GLN A 278 2.24 30.00 28.89
C GLN A 278 1.66 31.34 28.44
N LEU A 279 2.27 31.99 27.47
CA LEU A 279 1.90 33.31 26.97
C LEU A 279 0.94 33.26 25.75
N ASN A 280 0.52 32.08 25.31
CA ASN A 280 -0.22 31.86 24.07
C ASN A 280 0.48 32.49 22.84
N ASN A 281 1.82 32.51 22.83
CA ASN A 281 2.62 33.07 21.77
C ASN A 281 3.04 31.99 20.75
N ASN A 282 2.25 31.83 19.70
CA ASN A 282 2.49 30.83 18.68
C ASN A 282 3.78 31.06 17.86
N THR A 283 4.24 32.32 17.77
CA THR A 283 5.52 32.62 17.11
C THR A 283 6.69 32.05 17.87
N LEU A 284 6.68 32.16 19.20
CA LEU A 284 7.72 31.62 20.06
C LEU A 284 7.74 30.08 20.03
N VAL A 285 6.56 29.46 20.05
CA VAL A 285 6.41 28.00 19.89
C VAL A 285 6.97 27.52 18.53
N ARG A 286 6.67 28.25 17.45
CA ARG A 286 7.16 27.93 16.11
C ARG A 286 8.69 28.05 16.03
N LEU A 287 9.28 29.10 16.58
CA LEU A 287 10.74 29.28 16.61
C LEU A 287 11.42 28.15 17.39
N ALA A 288 10.88 27.79 18.54
CA ALA A 288 11.36 26.65 19.32
C ALA A 288 11.35 25.34 18.51
N THR A 289 10.25 25.09 17.79
CA THR A 289 10.08 23.91 16.94
C THR A 289 11.10 23.86 15.81
N GLN A 290 11.25 24.97 15.08
CA GLN A 290 12.19 25.06 13.98
C GLN A 290 13.64 24.87 14.41
N ASN A 291 14.00 25.48 15.55
CA ASN A 291 15.36 25.35 16.09
C ASN A 291 15.65 23.91 16.54
N LEU A 292 14.72 23.24 17.22
CA LEU A 292 14.91 21.84 17.60
C LEU A 292 14.95 20.89 16.40
N TYR A 293 14.18 21.12 15.35
CA TYR A 293 14.28 20.33 14.10
C TYR A 293 15.69 20.43 13.51
N TYR A 294 16.26 21.64 13.50
CA TYR A 294 17.63 21.82 13.04
C TYR A 294 18.63 21.10 13.93
N ILE A 295 18.54 21.25 15.24
CA ILE A 295 19.44 20.59 16.20
C ILE A 295 19.36 19.06 16.04
N ILE A 296 18.17 18.48 15.97
CA ILE A 296 17.97 17.05 15.77
C ILE A 296 18.64 16.57 14.49
N SER A 297 18.57 17.35 13.42
CA SER A 297 19.19 16.99 12.14
C SER A 297 20.74 16.98 12.18
N GLN A 298 21.34 17.62 13.16
CA GLN A 298 22.79 17.73 13.34
C GLN A 298 23.32 16.89 14.53
N SER A 299 22.42 16.25 15.27
CA SER A 299 22.76 15.55 16.52
C SER A 299 22.97 14.06 16.28
N ASN A 300 23.78 13.43 17.15
CA ASN A 300 23.90 11.99 17.24
C ASN A 300 22.69 11.37 17.98
N ASP A 301 22.55 10.04 17.91
CA ASP A 301 21.43 9.31 18.49
C ASP A 301 21.27 9.54 20.01
N ARG A 302 22.36 9.67 20.75
CA ARG A 302 22.34 9.96 22.19
C ARG A 302 21.69 11.32 22.49
N ASP A 303 22.06 12.34 21.74
CA ASP A 303 21.52 13.69 21.88
C ASP A 303 20.06 13.75 21.44
N VAL A 304 19.72 13.08 20.33
CA VAL A 304 18.34 12.94 19.84
C VAL A 304 17.45 12.24 20.88
N ALA A 305 17.93 11.15 21.48
CA ALA A 305 17.21 10.45 22.56
C ALA A 305 17.01 11.34 23.80
N THR A 306 18.03 12.16 24.12
CA THR A 306 17.96 13.12 25.22
C THR A 306 16.91 14.21 24.95
N ILE A 307 16.84 14.75 23.73
CA ILE A 307 15.83 15.71 23.31
C ILE A 307 14.43 15.09 23.42
N SER A 308 14.25 13.88 22.86
CA SER A 308 12.97 13.18 22.88
C SER A 308 12.42 13.04 24.31
N ARG A 309 13.23 12.53 25.23
CA ARG A 309 12.84 12.37 26.62
C ARG A 309 12.47 13.69 27.30
N ASN A 310 13.29 14.73 27.10
CA ASN A 310 13.03 16.03 27.73
C ASN A 310 11.77 16.71 27.15
N ALA A 311 11.49 16.51 25.88
CA ALA A 311 10.26 16.98 25.25
C ALA A 311 9.03 16.30 25.88
N PHE A 312 9.04 14.99 26.05
CA PHE A 312 7.95 14.27 26.75
C PHE A 312 7.79 14.73 28.20
N ASN A 313 8.89 14.91 28.93
CA ASN A 313 8.85 15.40 30.31
C ASN A 313 8.25 16.80 30.44
N LEU A 314 8.41 17.63 29.40
CA LEU A 314 7.81 18.97 29.32
C LEU A 314 6.35 18.96 28.83
N GLY A 315 5.83 17.82 28.38
CA GLY A 315 4.52 17.71 27.72
C GLY A 315 4.54 18.11 26.26
N TRP A 316 5.70 18.27 25.64
CA TRP A 316 5.86 18.55 24.22
C TRP A 316 5.89 17.25 23.41
N ASN A 317 4.75 16.56 23.41
CA ASN A 317 4.64 15.20 22.89
C ASN A 317 4.96 15.11 21.38
N GLU A 318 4.55 16.09 20.58
CA GLU A 318 4.84 16.12 19.13
C GLU A 318 6.33 16.14 18.85
N MET A 319 7.08 16.95 19.60
CA MET A 319 8.54 17.02 19.48
C MET A 319 9.22 15.76 20.00
N GLY A 320 8.71 15.20 21.09
CA GLY A 320 9.20 13.92 21.64
C GLY A 320 9.07 12.79 20.63
N ILE A 321 7.91 12.67 19.98
CA ILE A 321 7.66 11.70 18.92
C ILE A 321 8.57 11.96 17.72
N TYR A 322 8.64 13.21 17.25
CA TYR A 322 9.48 13.55 16.10
C TYR A 322 10.94 13.15 16.33
N ALA A 323 11.53 13.54 17.47
CA ALA A 323 12.90 13.17 17.80
C ALA A 323 13.07 11.64 17.83
N ALA A 324 12.16 10.93 18.48
CA ALA A 324 12.19 9.47 18.55
C ALA A 324 12.14 8.78 17.18
N THR A 325 11.47 9.35 16.18
CA THR A 325 11.44 8.79 14.82
C THR A 325 12.75 8.97 14.05
N LYS A 326 13.73 9.67 14.60
CA LYS A 326 15.05 9.88 13.99
C LYS A 326 16.11 8.91 14.54
N LEU A 327 15.77 8.14 15.56
CA LEU A 327 16.57 7.05 16.12
C LEU A 327 16.33 5.74 15.40
#